data_aee6b1dea359765795f843537a9821cb
#
_entry.id   aee6b1dea359765795f843537a9821cb
#
_cell.length_a   1.000
_cell.length_b   1.000
_cell.length_c   1.000
_cell.angle_alpha   90.00
_cell.angle_beta   90.00
_cell.angle_gamma   90.00
#
_symmetry.space_group_name_H-M   'P 1'
#
loop_
_entity.id
_entity.type
_entity.pdbx_description
1 polymer ?
#
loop_
_entity_poly.entity_id
_entity_poly.type
_entity_poly.pdbx_seq_one_letter_code
_entity_poly.pdbx_strand_id
1 'polypeptide(L)'
;IEHLDELGDLKRKKLIIEIMGKHSNIIFATDENVIIDSIKHISHMVSSVREVLPGRTYEYPPAGGKVSPLEIERGDFIERVSSSPTNIIKAIYQNITGFSPVVASEITYRAGLDGNMPVDSMSEADVARLYDEFAGIVSDIRNGNYTPEIILDGYTPVEFSSVHLSMYSDKAIESRDDISKVLDEYFYRKSAVTRIRQKSSDLRKIVSNAIERTSKKYDLQLAQLKDTESREKYRVYGELINTYGYNIEQGADSFEALNYYTNEMIKIPLDKTISVMDNSKRYFARYNKLKRTYEALTQLTVETKSELEHLQSVQTFLDM
;
A
#
# COMPACT_ATOMS: atom_id res chain seq x y z
N ILE A 1 -20.94 28.25 20.82
CA ILE A 1 -19.80 28.89 21.53
C ILE A 1 -20.22 30.32 21.85
N GLU A 2 -20.17 30.67 23.13
CA GLU A 2 -20.42 32.02 23.58
C GLU A 2 -19.08 32.72 23.89
N HIS A 3 -18.93 33.99 23.50
CA HIS A 3 -17.74 34.78 23.77
C HIS A 3 -18.14 36.26 23.92
N LEU A 4 -17.33 37.04 24.59
CA LEU A 4 -17.46 38.48 24.62
C LEU A 4 -16.73 39.08 23.43
N ASP A 5 -17.35 40.05 22.75
CA ASP A 5 -16.69 40.83 21.71
C ASP A 5 -15.78 41.93 22.31
N GLU A 6 -15.14 42.74 21.47
CA GLU A 6 -14.22 43.79 21.88
C GLU A 6 -14.90 44.90 22.71
N LEU A 7 -16.22 45.01 22.66
CA LEU A 7 -17.02 45.96 23.42
C LEU A 7 -17.58 45.35 24.71
N GLY A 8 -17.35 44.02 24.93
CA GLY A 8 -17.88 43.31 26.10
C GLY A 8 -19.27 42.74 25.89
N ASP A 9 -19.84 42.83 24.69
CA ASP A 9 -21.13 42.24 24.37
C ASP A 9 -21.05 40.75 24.18
N LEU A 10 -22.03 40.00 24.71
CA LEU A 10 -22.13 38.55 24.54
C LEU A 10 -22.51 38.22 23.09
N LYS A 11 -21.63 37.54 22.38
CA LYS A 11 -21.85 37.03 21.02
C LYS A 11 -21.88 35.51 21.01
N ARG A 12 -22.67 34.96 20.08
CA ARG A 12 -22.75 33.53 19.84
C ARG A 12 -22.18 33.20 18.48
N LYS A 13 -21.49 32.07 18.40
CA LYS A 13 -20.98 31.47 17.16
C LYS A 13 -21.26 29.98 17.16
N LYS A 14 -21.39 29.41 15.99
CA LYS A 14 -21.69 27.99 15.78
C LYS A 14 -20.45 27.28 15.26
N LEU A 15 -20.07 26.18 15.89
CA LEU A 15 -19.14 25.20 15.32
C LEU A 15 -19.97 24.03 14.81
N ILE A 16 -20.00 23.86 13.50
CA ILE A 16 -20.79 22.86 12.81
C ILE A 16 -19.84 21.76 12.34
N ILE A 17 -20.12 20.53 12.73
CA ILE A 17 -19.32 19.35 12.33
C ILE A 17 -20.21 18.50 11.45
N GLU A 18 -19.84 18.39 10.17
CA GLU A 18 -20.49 17.53 9.20
C GLU A 18 -19.74 16.22 9.07
N ILE A 19 -20.41 15.09 9.33
CA ILE A 19 -19.82 13.75 9.26
C ILE A 19 -20.40 13.04 8.04
N MET A 20 -19.69 13.17 6.90
CA MET A 20 -20.12 12.64 5.59
C MET A 20 -18.98 11.90 4.87
N GLY A 21 -18.17 11.13 5.59
CA GLY A 21 -17.03 10.41 5.04
C GLY A 21 -16.03 11.36 4.34
N LYS A 22 -15.75 11.16 3.05
CA LYS A 22 -14.82 12.03 2.29
C LYS A 22 -15.29 13.49 2.17
N HIS A 23 -16.57 13.76 2.40
CA HIS A 23 -17.17 15.09 2.34
C HIS A 23 -17.30 15.74 3.72
N SER A 24 -16.83 15.11 4.79
CA SER A 24 -16.83 15.69 6.13
C SER A 24 -16.12 17.04 6.17
N ASN A 25 -16.68 17.98 6.97
CA ASN A 25 -16.16 19.33 7.12
C ASN A 25 -16.36 19.84 8.54
N ILE A 26 -15.59 20.82 8.96
CA ILE A 26 -15.83 21.59 10.18
C ILE A 26 -15.99 23.04 9.73
N ILE A 27 -17.10 23.65 10.12
CA ILE A 27 -17.52 24.97 9.66
C ILE A 27 -17.72 25.85 10.89
N PHE A 28 -17.16 27.04 10.87
CA PHE A 28 -17.36 28.05 11.89
C PHE A 28 -18.26 29.15 11.33
N ALA A 29 -19.38 29.41 11.99
CA ALA A 29 -20.40 30.35 11.51
C ALA A 29 -20.87 31.27 12.61
N THR A 30 -21.44 32.42 12.22
CA THR A 30 -22.16 33.33 13.13
C THR A 30 -23.46 32.70 13.62
N ASP A 31 -24.13 33.34 14.56
CA ASP A 31 -25.46 32.92 15.05
C ASP A 31 -26.52 32.96 13.93
N GLU A 32 -26.35 33.86 12.96
CA GLU A 32 -27.19 34.04 11.78
C GLU A 32 -26.82 33.05 10.63
N ASN A 33 -25.99 32.06 10.92
CA ASN A 33 -25.51 31.06 9.95
C ASN A 33 -24.62 31.62 8.81
N VAL A 34 -23.98 32.77 8.98
CA VAL A 34 -22.98 33.23 8.01
C VAL A 34 -21.66 32.52 8.29
N ILE A 35 -21.10 31.85 7.32
CA ILE A 35 -19.83 31.12 7.43
C ILE A 35 -18.69 32.12 7.64
N ILE A 36 -17.97 31.97 8.75
CA ILE A 36 -16.76 32.74 9.06
C ILE A 36 -15.57 32.04 8.37
N ASP A 37 -15.46 30.71 8.56
CA ASP A 37 -14.44 29.89 7.94
C ASP A 37 -14.81 28.39 7.96
N SER A 38 -14.06 27.57 7.23
CA SER A 38 -14.23 26.11 7.21
C SER A 38 -12.92 25.42 6.85
N ILE A 39 -12.75 24.15 7.30
CA ILE A 39 -11.55 23.36 6.96
C ILE A 39 -11.47 23.10 5.46
N LYS A 40 -12.63 22.84 4.82
CA LYS A 40 -12.72 22.63 3.36
C LYS A 40 -13.57 23.75 2.75
N HIS A 41 -12.95 24.58 1.93
CA HIS A 41 -13.65 25.58 1.12
C HIS A 41 -14.24 24.90 -0.12
N ILE A 42 -15.55 24.93 -0.25
CA ILE A 42 -16.28 24.29 -1.36
C ILE A 42 -16.95 25.38 -2.20
N SER A 43 -16.44 25.59 -3.39
CA SER A 43 -17.00 26.53 -4.37
C SER A 43 -17.95 25.83 -5.34
N HIS A 44 -18.70 26.58 -6.16
CA HIS A 44 -19.50 26.05 -7.27
C HIS A 44 -18.72 25.19 -8.26
N MET A 45 -17.42 25.41 -8.39
CA MET A 45 -16.56 24.60 -9.26
C MET A 45 -16.30 23.19 -8.68
N VAL A 46 -16.39 23.04 -7.34
CA VAL A 46 -16.15 21.78 -6.62
C VAL A 46 -17.47 21.05 -6.38
N SER A 47 -18.54 21.76 -6.15
CA SER A 47 -19.88 21.20 -5.90
C SER A 47 -20.96 22.06 -6.53
N SER A 48 -21.83 21.44 -7.34
CA SER A 48 -23.05 22.08 -7.89
C SER A 48 -24.20 22.11 -6.89
N VAL A 49 -24.05 21.47 -5.71
CA VAL A 49 -25.13 21.28 -4.75
C VAL A 49 -25.21 22.44 -3.76
N ARG A 50 -24.07 22.85 -3.19
CA ARG A 50 -23.98 23.98 -2.25
C ARG A 50 -22.55 24.50 -2.17
N GLU A 51 -22.41 25.75 -1.76
CA GLU A 51 -21.13 26.37 -1.43
C GLU A 51 -20.86 26.32 0.07
N VAL A 52 -19.58 26.16 0.44
CA VAL A 52 -19.10 26.35 1.82
C VAL A 52 -17.88 27.26 1.75
N LEU A 53 -18.14 28.57 1.76
CA LEU A 53 -17.11 29.61 1.64
C LEU A 53 -17.36 30.72 2.69
N PRO A 54 -16.31 31.39 3.18
CA PRO A 54 -16.46 32.55 4.05
C PRO A 54 -17.38 33.60 3.45
N GLY A 55 -18.25 34.16 4.29
CA GLY A 55 -19.26 35.16 3.90
C GLY A 55 -20.54 34.58 3.25
N ARG A 56 -20.60 33.29 2.97
CA ARG A 56 -21.84 32.64 2.49
C ARG A 56 -22.70 32.16 3.66
N THR A 57 -24.01 32.10 3.43
CA THR A 57 -24.92 31.50 4.41
C THR A 57 -24.72 29.98 4.43
N TYR A 58 -24.61 29.42 5.63
CA TYR A 58 -24.56 27.97 5.79
C TYR A 58 -25.89 27.33 5.45
N GLU A 59 -25.85 26.36 4.57
CA GLU A 59 -26.96 25.50 4.19
C GLU A 59 -26.70 24.06 4.60
N TYR A 60 -27.72 23.37 5.09
CA TYR A 60 -27.59 21.96 5.42
C TYR A 60 -27.30 21.11 4.17
N PRO A 61 -26.49 20.04 4.29
CA PRO A 61 -26.37 19.07 3.21
C PRO A 61 -27.76 18.53 2.83
N PRO A 62 -28.06 18.43 1.52
CA PRO A 62 -29.36 17.89 1.11
C PRO A 62 -29.45 16.41 1.54
N ALA A 63 -30.61 16.01 2.04
CA ALA A 63 -30.88 14.63 2.46
C ALA A 63 -30.92 13.62 1.30
N GLY A 64 -30.78 14.09 0.04
CA GLY A 64 -30.76 13.23 -1.16
C GLY A 64 -32.06 12.46 -1.43
N GLY A 65 -33.17 12.95 -0.91
CA GLY A 65 -34.50 12.28 -1.08
C GLY A 65 -34.72 11.09 -0.12
N LYS A 66 -33.77 10.84 0.78
CA LYS A 66 -33.92 9.78 1.81
C LYS A 66 -34.97 10.18 2.86
N VAL A 67 -35.66 9.20 3.39
CA VAL A 67 -36.67 9.37 4.45
C VAL A 67 -36.17 8.81 5.78
N SER A 68 -36.71 9.38 6.86
CA SER A 68 -36.43 8.91 8.21
C SER A 68 -37.05 7.52 8.43
N PRO A 69 -36.28 6.52 8.93
CA PRO A 69 -36.86 5.22 9.25
C PRO A 69 -37.86 5.28 10.39
N LEU A 70 -37.81 6.33 11.22
CA LEU A 70 -38.74 6.54 12.33
C LEU A 70 -40.09 7.10 11.92
N GLU A 71 -40.20 7.65 10.70
CA GLU A 71 -41.38 8.34 10.20
C GLU A 71 -42.02 7.61 9.00
N ILE A 72 -41.30 6.70 8.35
CA ILE A 72 -41.75 6.02 7.13
C ILE A 72 -42.85 4.99 7.46
N GLU A 73 -43.93 5.04 6.68
CA GLU A 73 -44.98 4.03 6.74
C GLU A 73 -44.68 2.83 5.84
N ARG A 74 -45.38 1.72 6.09
CA ARG A 74 -45.18 0.47 5.33
C ARG A 74 -45.35 0.67 3.82
N GLY A 75 -46.39 1.41 3.39
CA GLY A 75 -46.65 1.66 1.97
C GLY A 75 -45.51 2.41 1.31
N ASP A 76 -45.06 3.50 1.94
CA ASP A 76 -43.96 4.32 1.43
C ASP A 76 -42.62 3.56 1.36
N PHE A 77 -42.36 2.71 2.34
CA PHE A 77 -41.17 1.85 2.32
C PHE A 77 -41.19 0.90 1.11
N ILE A 78 -42.34 0.21 0.93
CA ILE A 78 -42.48 -0.74 -0.16
C ILE A 78 -42.35 -0.04 -1.51
N GLU A 79 -43.03 1.09 -1.70
CA GLU A 79 -43.00 1.87 -2.96
C GLU A 79 -41.59 2.32 -3.28
N ARG A 80 -40.85 2.90 -2.32
CA ARG A 80 -39.49 3.42 -2.51
C ARG A 80 -38.49 2.32 -2.79
N VAL A 81 -38.55 1.21 -2.07
CA VAL A 81 -37.67 0.08 -2.26
C VAL A 81 -37.98 -0.60 -3.60
N SER A 82 -39.25 -0.88 -3.90
CA SER A 82 -39.65 -1.59 -5.11
C SER A 82 -39.45 -0.80 -6.40
N SER A 83 -39.52 0.53 -6.35
CA SER A 83 -39.25 1.40 -7.52
C SER A 83 -37.78 1.68 -7.77
N SER A 84 -36.87 1.21 -6.90
CA SER A 84 -35.45 1.45 -7.07
C SER A 84 -34.82 0.50 -8.11
N PRO A 85 -34.19 1.01 -9.19
CA PRO A 85 -33.60 0.17 -10.24
C PRO A 85 -32.21 -0.35 -9.80
N THR A 86 -32.14 -1.02 -8.63
CA THR A 86 -30.88 -1.48 -8.02
C THR A 86 -31.10 -2.82 -7.32
N ASN A 87 -30.07 -3.34 -6.66
CA ASN A 87 -30.21 -4.49 -5.77
C ASN A 87 -30.87 -4.08 -4.43
N ILE A 88 -31.36 -5.07 -3.68
CA ILE A 88 -32.13 -4.86 -2.44
C ILE A 88 -31.34 -4.05 -1.40
N ILE A 89 -30.07 -4.39 -1.16
CA ILE A 89 -29.21 -3.68 -0.20
C ILE A 89 -29.13 -2.20 -0.56
N LYS A 90 -28.85 -1.88 -1.83
CA LYS A 90 -28.76 -0.50 -2.30
C LYS A 90 -30.09 0.23 -2.19
N ALA A 91 -31.19 -0.44 -2.55
CA ALA A 91 -32.52 0.13 -2.45
C ALA A 91 -32.86 0.58 -1.02
N ILE A 92 -32.44 -0.19 0.00
CA ILE A 92 -32.64 0.18 1.40
C ILE A 92 -31.78 1.39 1.77
N TYR A 93 -30.44 1.28 1.69
CA TYR A 93 -29.60 2.35 2.23
C TYR A 93 -29.58 3.63 1.41
N GLN A 94 -30.02 3.59 0.16
CA GLN A 94 -30.15 4.79 -0.67
C GLN A 94 -31.45 5.55 -0.41
N ASN A 95 -32.50 4.89 0.06
CA ASN A 95 -33.80 5.51 0.34
C ASN A 95 -34.04 5.84 1.81
N ILE A 96 -33.34 5.16 2.72
CA ILE A 96 -33.56 5.30 4.16
C ILE A 96 -32.38 6.01 4.81
N THR A 97 -32.65 7.08 5.57
CA THR A 97 -31.63 7.82 6.32
C THR A 97 -31.11 7.00 7.50
N GLY A 98 -29.79 7.08 7.77
CA GLY A 98 -29.16 6.42 8.93
C GLY A 98 -28.88 4.94 8.73
N PHE A 99 -29.37 4.32 7.66
CA PHE A 99 -29.05 2.92 7.36
C PHE A 99 -27.77 2.84 6.53
N SER A 100 -26.81 2.06 7.03
CA SER A 100 -25.56 1.76 6.32
C SER A 100 -25.75 0.54 5.40
N PRO A 101 -24.83 0.31 4.43
CA PRO A 101 -24.84 -0.93 3.65
C PRO A 101 -24.81 -2.19 4.52
N VAL A 102 -24.14 -2.15 5.66
CA VAL A 102 -24.04 -3.32 6.60
C VAL A 102 -25.38 -3.61 7.23
N VAL A 103 -26.08 -2.60 7.73
CA VAL A 103 -27.44 -2.79 8.32
C VAL A 103 -28.42 -3.21 7.25
N ALA A 104 -28.34 -2.66 6.04
CA ALA A 104 -29.17 -3.10 4.91
C ALA A 104 -28.89 -4.57 4.53
N SER A 105 -27.63 -5.02 4.59
CA SER A 105 -27.27 -6.43 4.38
C SER A 105 -27.83 -7.34 5.47
N GLU A 106 -27.81 -6.89 6.72
CA GLU A 106 -28.38 -7.64 7.85
C GLU A 106 -29.90 -7.82 7.67
N ILE A 107 -30.61 -6.76 7.27
CA ILE A 107 -32.05 -6.84 7.01
C ILE A 107 -32.37 -7.88 5.92
N THR A 108 -31.62 -7.84 4.81
CA THR A 108 -31.80 -8.81 3.71
C THR A 108 -31.44 -10.23 4.13
N TYR A 109 -30.41 -10.40 4.94
CA TYR A 109 -30.00 -11.69 5.49
C TYR A 109 -31.08 -12.29 6.41
N ARG A 110 -31.64 -11.49 7.35
CA ARG A 110 -32.73 -11.92 8.24
C ARG A 110 -34.00 -12.27 7.46
N ALA A 111 -34.30 -11.51 6.42
CA ALA A 111 -35.42 -11.81 5.53
C ALA A 111 -35.23 -13.08 4.68
N GLY A 112 -34.03 -13.71 4.73
CA GLY A 112 -33.70 -14.89 3.93
C GLY A 112 -33.58 -14.59 2.42
N LEU A 113 -33.13 -13.38 2.07
CA LEU A 113 -32.98 -12.91 0.69
C LEU A 113 -31.52 -12.73 0.31
N ASP A 114 -31.20 -12.94 -0.99
CA ASP A 114 -29.92 -12.51 -1.53
C ASP A 114 -29.94 -10.98 -1.73
N GLY A 115 -29.18 -10.26 -0.93
CA GLY A 115 -29.11 -8.81 -0.98
C GLY A 115 -28.58 -8.24 -2.30
N ASN A 116 -27.92 -9.04 -3.14
CA ASN A 116 -27.47 -8.66 -4.48
C ASN A 116 -28.55 -8.87 -5.56
N MET A 117 -29.64 -9.55 -5.22
CA MET A 117 -30.75 -9.76 -6.12
C MET A 117 -31.39 -8.42 -6.55
N PRO A 118 -31.74 -8.24 -7.84
CA PRO A 118 -32.47 -7.07 -8.29
C PRO A 118 -33.83 -6.95 -7.58
N VAL A 119 -34.22 -5.73 -7.27
CA VAL A 119 -35.49 -5.46 -6.55
C VAL A 119 -36.71 -5.96 -7.31
N ASP A 120 -36.73 -5.83 -8.64
CA ASP A 120 -37.81 -6.23 -9.53
C ASP A 120 -38.04 -7.76 -9.57
N SER A 121 -37.10 -8.56 -9.06
CA SER A 121 -37.22 -10.02 -8.96
C SER A 121 -37.84 -10.49 -7.65
N MET A 122 -38.14 -9.58 -6.69
CA MET A 122 -38.80 -9.94 -5.43
C MET A 122 -40.29 -10.26 -5.64
N SER A 123 -40.74 -11.33 -4.99
CA SER A 123 -42.20 -11.58 -4.84
C SER A 123 -42.81 -10.68 -3.77
N GLU A 124 -44.13 -10.57 -3.74
CA GLU A 124 -44.84 -9.86 -2.66
C GLU A 124 -44.53 -10.41 -1.28
N ALA A 125 -44.32 -11.74 -1.15
CA ALA A 125 -43.95 -12.38 0.10
C ALA A 125 -42.52 -11.98 0.52
N ASP A 126 -41.58 -11.81 -0.41
CA ASP A 126 -40.25 -11.34 -0.16
C ASP A 126 -40.22 -9.90 0.37
N VAL A 127 -40.98 -9.04 -0.26
CA VAL A 127 -41.16 -7.62 0.14
C VAL A 127 -41.78 -7.54 1.54
N ALA A 128 -42.76 -8.39 1.85
CA ALA A 128 -43.37 -8.42 3.18
C ALA A 128 -42.33 -8.83 4.26
N ARG A 129 -41.56 -9.91 4.03
CA ARG A 129 -40.54 -10.33 4.96
C ARG A 129 -39.44 -9.28 5.15
N LEU A 130 -39.02 -8.64 4.05
CA LEU A 130 -38.02 -7.56 4.09
C LEU A 130 -38.50 -6.39 4.96
N TYR A 131 -39.77 -6.00 4.82
CA TYR A 131 -40.36 -4.95 5.64
C TYR A 131 -40.46 -5.36 7.11
N ASP A 132 -40.87 -6.58 7.42
CA ASP A 132 -40.99 -7.06 8.80
C ASP A 132 -39.66 -7.02 9.53
N GLU A 133 -38.56 -7.43 8.89
CA GLU A 133 -37.21 -7.33 9.47
C GLU A 133 -36.72 -5.87 9.58
N PHE A 134 -37.01 -5.02 8.60
CA PHE A 134 -36.76 -3.60 8.70
C PHE A 134 -37.51 -2.98 9.88
N ALA A 135 -38.80 -3.26 10.02
CA ALA A 135 -39.62 -2.74 11.11
C ALA A 135 -39.16 -3.21 12.48
N GLY A 136 -38.64 -4.45 12.58
CA GLY A 136 -38.04 -4.99 13.80
C GLY A 136 -36.84 -4.15 14.25
N ILE A 137 -35.89 -3.90 13.34
CA ILE A 137 -34.72 -3.05 13.65
C ILE A 137 -35.14 -1.62 14.01
N VAL A 138 -36.11 -1.04 13.29
CA VAL A 138 -36.63 0.31 13.61
C VAL A 138 -37.27 0.35 14.98
N SER A 139 -38.00 -0.71 15.36
CA SER A 139 -38.58 -0.84 16.72
C SER A 139 -37.52 -0.87 17.79
N ASP A 140 -36.44 -1.63 17.60
CA ASP A 140 -35.32 -1.68 18.53
C ASP A 140 -34.66 -0.29 18.68
N ILE A 141 -34.45 0.42 17.58
CA ILE A 141 -33.92 1.79 17.59
C ILE A 141 -34.85 2.75 18.38
N ARG A 142 -36.16 2.68 18.16
CA ARG A 142 -37.15 3.51 18.89
C ARG A 142 -37.15 3.24 20.39
N ASN A 143 -36.94 1.99 20.78
CA ASN A 143 -36.94 1.58 22.18
C ASN A 143 -35.57 1.73 22.86
N GLY A 144 -34.53 2.14 22.11
CA GLY A 144 -33.16 2.23 22.62
C GLY A 144 -32.51 0.86 22.86
N ASN A 145 -33.01 -0.19 22.24
CA ASN A 145 -32.46 -1.55 22.34
C ASN A 145 -31.27 -1.70 21.39
N TYR A 146 -30.09 -1.26 21.84
CA TYR A 146 -28.86 -1.36 21.08
C TYR A 146 -28.02 -2.54 21.56
N THR A 147 -27.30 -3.16 20.63
CA THR A 147 -26.33 -4.22 20.86
C THR A 147 -25.00 -3.84 20.23
N PRO A 148 -24.25 -2.90 20.87
CA PRO A 148 -22.98 -2.46 20.32
C PRO A 148 -21.97 -3.60 20.28
N GLU A 149 -21.44 -3.91 19.08
CA GLU A 149 -20.58 -5.08 18.88
C GLU A 149 -19.47 -4.85 17.87
N ILE A 150 -18.38 -5.60 18.05
CA ILE A 150 -17.25 -5.68 17.12
C ILE A 150 -17.21 -7.11 16.57
N ILE A 151 -17.13 -7.23 15.26
CA ILE A 151 -16.98 -8.51 14.57
C ILE A 151 -15.51 -8.73 14.22
N LEU A 152 -14.99 -9.90 14.56
CA LEU A 152 -13.60 -10.26 14.40
C LEU A 152 -13.44 -11.46 13.46
N ASP A 153 -12.44 -11.40 12.60
CA ASP A 153 -11.89 -12.54 11.86
C ASP A 153 -10.53 -12.90 12.47
N GLY A 154 -10.51 -13.90 13.34
CA GLY A 154 -9.41 -14.15 14.25
C GLY A 154 -9.22 -12.96 15.21
N TYR A 155 -8.07 -12.25 15.06
CA TYR A 155 -7.78 -11.04 15.86
C TYR A 155 -8.05 -9.74 15.11
N THR A 156 -8.46 -9.81 13.82
CA THR A 156 -8.61 -8.64 12.96
C THR A 156 -10.05 -8.13 13.00
N PRO A 157 -10.31 -6.87 13.38
CA PRO A 157 -11.65 -6.31 13.34
C PRO A 157 -12.07 -6.10 11.88
N VAL A 158 -13.19 -6.72 11.50
CA VAL A 158 -13.76 -6.65 10.15
C VAL A 158 -14.91 -5.68 10.06
N GLU A 159 -15.78 -5.63 11.09
CA GLU A 159 -16.95 -4.77 11.10
C GLU A 159 -17.33 -4.38 12.54
N PHE A 160 -18.16 -3.35 12.68
CA PHE A 160 -18.78 -2.96 13.94
C PHE A 160 -20.22 -2.49 13.69
N SER A 161 -21.04 -2.60 14.73
CA SER A 161 -22.44 -2.18 14.64
C SER A 161 -23.00 -1.77 16.01
N SER A 162 -24.08 -0.95 15.98
CA SER A 162 -24.92 -0.69 17.16
C SER A 162 -26.12 -1.63 17.26
N VAL A 163 -26.34 -2.44 16.21
CA VAL A 163 -27.38 -3.47 16.16
C VAL A 163 -26.73 -4.83 15.91
N HIS A 164 -27.34 -5.89 16.42
CA HIS A 164 -26.80 -7.24 16.25
C HIS A 164 -26.77 -7.65 14.78
N LEU A 165 -25.60 -8.16 14.32
CA LEU A 165 -25.36 -8.61 12.96
C LEU A 165 -25.32 -10.15 12.88
N SER A 166 -26.48 -10.77 12.75
CA SER A 166 -26.63 -12.23 12.70
C SER A 166 -25.97 -12.86 11.45
N MET A 167 -25.76 -12.08 10.39
CA MET A 167 -25.06 -12.53 9.18
C MET A 167 -23.59 -12.92 9.43
N TYR A 168 -23.01 -12.53 10.56
CA TYR A 168 -21.65 -12.90 10.97
C TYR A 168 -21.60 -13.99 12.05
N SER A 169 -22.60 -14.85 12.10
CA SER A 169 -22.69 -15.95 13.09
C SER A 169 -21.52 -16.95 13.04
N ASP A 170 -20.77 -16.97 11.94
CA ASP A 170 -19.54 -17.75 11.75
C ASP A 170 -18.27 -17.08 12.33
N LYS A 171 -18.38 -15.83 12.78
CA LYS A 171 -17.25 -15.02 13.28
C LYS A 171 -17.34 -14.81 14.79
N ALA A 172 -16.22 -14.39 15.38
CA ALA A 172 -16.22 -13.97 16.76
C ALA A 172 -16.88 -12.60 16.91
N ILE A 173 -17.83 -12.48 17.83
CA ILE A 173 -18.54 -11.24 18.12
C ILE A 173 -18.24 -10.83 19.56
N GLU A 174 -17.76 -9.63 19.76
CA GLU A 174 -17.50 -9.03 21.06
C GLU A 174 -18.46 -7.85 21.29
N SER A 175 -19.35 -7.98 22.26
CA SER A 175 -20.28 -6.91 22.66
C SER A 175 -19.65 -5.93 23.65
N ARG A 176 -20.12 -4.67 23.64
CA ARG A 176 -19.73 -3.62 24.59
C ARG A 176 -20.98 -2.90 25.13
N ASP A 177 -20.78 -2.14 26.21
CA ASP A 177 -21.87 -1.42 26.85
C ASP A 177 -22.38 -0.22 26.02
N ASP A 178 -21.49 0.36 25.21
CA ASP A 178 -21.83 1.50 24.36
C ASP A 178 -21.02 1.52 23.05
N ILE A 179 -21.56 2.24 22.06
CA ILE A 179 -20.97 2.33 20.73
C ILE A 179 -19.65 3.10 20.70
N SER A 180 -19.43 4.04 21.65
CA SER A 180 -18.17 4.80 21.70
C SER A 180 -17.01 3.89 22.02
N LYS A 181 -17.21 2.94 22.99
CA LYS A 181 -16.21 1.91 23.29
C LYS A 181 -15.94 0.99 22.11
N VAL A 182 -16.98 0.60 21.38
CA VAL A 182 -16.85 -0.18 20.14
C VAL A 182 -16.01 0.56 19.10
N LEU A 183 -16.30 1.84 18.87
CA LEU A 183 -15.56 2.66 17.90
C LEU A 183 -14.11 2.82 18.30
N ASP A 184 -13.82 3.18 19.55
CA ASP A 184 -12.46 3.34 20.04
C ASP A 184 -11.64 2.07 19.86
N GLU A 185 -12.20 0.93 20.27
CA GLU A 185 -11.52 -0.35 20.21
C GLU A 185 -11.35 -0.85 18.75
N TYR A 186 -12.39 -0.75 17.93
CA TYR A 186 -12.35 -1.10 16.51
C TYR A 186 -11.26 -0.34 15.78
N PHE A 187 -11.26 0.99 15.89
CA PHE A 187 -10.28 1.82 15.19
C PHE A 187 -8.87 1.69 15.77
N TYR A 188 -8.73 1.48 17.08
CA TYR A 188 -7.44 1.19 17.70
C TYR A 188 -6.83 -0.10 17.13
N ARG A 189 -7.58 -1.21 17.17
CA ARG A 189 -7.15 -2.52 16.63
C ARG A 189 -6.87 -2.43 15.12
N LYS A 190 -7.73 -1.80 14.34
CA LYS A 190 -7.57 -1.62 12.90
C LYS A 190 -6.34 -0.79 12.55
N SER A 191 -6.08 0.26 13.30
CA SER A 191 -4.88 1.10 13.12
C SER A 191 -3.60 0.34 13.46
N ALA A 192 -3.62 -0.51 14.50
CA ALA A 192 -2.48 -1.36 14.86
C ALA A 192 -2.17 -2.37 13.74
N VAL A 193 -3.17 -3.08 13.23
CA VAL A 193 -3.02 -4.02 12.11
C VAL A 193 -2.52 -3.31 10.85
N THR A 194 -3.07 -2.14 10.53
CA THR A 194 -2.64 -1.36 9.37
C THR A 194 -1.19 -0.90 9.49
N ARG A 195 -0.77 -0.44 10.68
CA ARG A 195 0.64 -0.06 10.94
C ARG A 195 1.60 -1.24 10.80
N ILE A 196 1.22 -2.42 11.29
CA ILE A 196 2.04 -3.63 11.16
C ILE A 196 2.19 -4.00 9.68
N ARG A 197 1.10 -4.02 8.93
CA ARG A 197 1.11 -4.31 7.49
C ARG A 197 1.96 -3.31 6.70
N GLN A 198 1.84 -2.02 7.00
CA GLN A 198 2.61 -0.97 6.34
C GLN A 198 4.12 -1.13 6.62
N LYS A 199 4.50 -1.29 7.90
CA LYS A 199 5.90 -1.51 8.27
C LYS A 199 6.48 -2.77 7.65
N SER A 200 5.72 -3.86 7.60
CA SER A 200 6.12 -5.10 6.93
C SER A 200 6.32 -4.91 5.44
N SER A 201 5.42 -4.18 4.76
CA SER A 201 5.57 -3.83 3.34
C SER A 201 6.80 -2.98 3.07
N ASP A 202 7.06 -1.97 3.90
CA ASP A 202 8.24 -1.09 3.77
C ASP A 202 9.54 -1.88 3.96
N LEU A 203 9.59 -2.78 4.97
CA LEU A 203 10.74 -3.66 5.20
C LEU A 203 10.98 -4.61 4.03
N ARG A 204 9.94 -5.24 3.49
CA ARG A 204 10.06 -6.09 2.30
C ARG A 204 10.66 -5.35 1.12
N LYS A 205 10.20 -4.11 0.87
CA LYS A 205 10.74 -3.28 -0.20
C LYS A 205 12.21 -2.93 0.00
N ILE A 206 12.61 -2.60 1.23
CA ILE A 206 14.02 -2.31 1.57
C ILE A 206 14.89 -3.53 1.32
N VAL A 207 14.46 -4.70 1.82
CA VAL A 207 15.22 -5.96 1.66
C VAL A 207 15.29 -6.37 0.20
N SER A 208 14.20 -6.31 -0.55
CA SER A 208 14.18 -6.62 -1.99
C SER A 208 15.14 -5.74 -2.79
N ASN A 209 15.16 -4.42 -2.51
CA ASN A 209 16.10 -3.49 -3.15
C ASN A 209 17.56 -3.80 -2.77
N ALA A 210 17.80 -4.20 -1.52
CA ALA A 210 19.14 -4.60 -1.07
C ALA A 210 19.61 -5.87 -1.79
N ILE A 211 18.75 -6.89 -1.89
CA ILE A 211 19.03 -8.14 -2.63
C ILE A 211 19.36 -7.82 -4.10
N GLU A 212 18.57 -7.00 -4.77
CA GLU A 212 18.81 -6.65 -6.18
C GLU A 212 20.18 -5.96 -6.37
N ARG A 213 20.53 -5.03 -5.50
CA ARG A 213 21.83 -4.32 -5.54
C ARG A 213 22.99 -5.26 -5.25
N THR A 214 22.88 -6.11 -4.23
CA THR A 214 23.91 -7.05 -3.83
C THR A 214 24.10 -8.15 -4.89
N SER A 215 23.02 -8.64 -5.51
CA SER A 215 23.08 -9.58 -6.63
C SER A 215 23.82 -9.00 -7.83
N LYS A 216 23.45 -7.78 -8.26
CA LYS A 216 24.16 -7.09 -9.37
C LYS A 216 25.64 -6.87 -9.08
N LYS A 217 25.97 -6.54 -7.82
CA LYS A 217 27.37 -6.39 -7.37
C LYS A 217 28.11 -7.71 -7.46
N TYR A 218 27.49 -8.79 -7.00
CA TYR A 218 28.06 -10.14 -7.05
C TYR A 218 28.34 -10.62 -8.48
N ASP A 219 27.36 -10.45 -9.38
CA ASP A 219 27.50 -10.82 -10.79
C ASP A 219 28.62 -10.04 -11.49
N LEU A 220 28.73 -8.73 -11.20
CA LEU A 220 29.83 -7.92 -11.72
C LEU A 220 31.20 -8.39 -11.20
N GLN A 221 31.30 -8.72 -9.91
CA GLN A 221 32.52 -9.24 -9.30
C GLN A 221 32.92 -10.59 -9.93
N LEU A 222 31.95 -11.48 -10.19
CA LEU A 222 32.20 -12.76 -10.86
C LEU A 222 32.71 -12.55 -12.30
N ALA A 223 32.09 -11.64 -13.05
CA ALA A 223 32.55 -11.31 -14.40
C ALA A 223 33.99 -10.78 -14.40
N GLN A 224 34.29 -9.84 -13.50
CA GLN A 224 35.65 -9.31 -13.34
C GLN A 224 36.65 -10.36 -12.88
N LEU A 225 36.26 -11.28 -11.99
CA LEU A 225 37.10 -12.38 -11.53
C LEU A 225 37.47 -13.29 -12.71
N LYS A 226 36.50 -13.63 -13.56
CA LYS A 226 36.72 -14.41 -14.78
C LYS A 226 37.70 -13.73 -15.73
N ASP A 227 37.63 -12.42 -15.89
CA ASP A 227 38.59 -11.66 -16.73
C ASP A 227 40.04 -11.79 -16.24
N THR A 228 40.23 -12.03 -14.92
CA THR A 228 41.56 -12.23 -14.33
C THR A 228 42.17 -13.61 -14.59
N GLU A 229 41.39 -14.60 -15.06
CA GLU A 229 41.88 -15.95 -15.35
C GLU A 229 43.00 -15.96 -16.40
N SER A 230 42.94 -15.01 -17.33
CA SER A 230 43.92 -14.83 -18.38
C SER A 230 45.26 -14.24 -17.90
N ARG A 231 45.43 -13.96 -16.58
CA ARG A 231 46.65 -13.28 -16.04
C ARG A 231 47.95 -14.04 -16.33
N GLU A 232 47.96 -15.36 -16.21
CA GLU A 232 49.13 -16.20 -16.43
C GLU A 232 49.71 -16.06 -17.83
N LYS A 233 48.85 -15.87 -18.82
CA LYS A 233 49.24 -15.57 -20.20
C LYS A 233 50.21 -14.38 -20.28
N TYR A 234 49.91 -13.32 -19.54
CA TYR A 234 50.74 -12.11 -19.57
C TYR A 234 52.05 -12.31 -18.84
N ARG A 235 52.10 -13.14 -17.80
CA ARG A 235 53.35 -13.57 -17.15
C ARG A 235 54.22 -14.31 -18.13
N VAL A 236 53.69 -15.34 -18.79
CA VAL A 236 54.41 -16.15 -19.80
C VAL A 236 54.92 -15.27 -20.94
N TYR A 237 54.11 -14.34 -21.44
CA TYR A 237 54.55 -13.40 -22.48
C TYR A 237 55.76 -12.54 -22.02
N GLY A 238 55.69 -11.99 -20.83
CA GLY A 238 56.79 -11.21 -20.25
C GLY A 238 58.09 -12.01 -20.07
N GLU A 239 57.98 -13.24 -19.58
CA GLU A 239 59.09 -14.18 -19.39
C GLU A 239 59.75 -14.58 -20.73
N LEU A 240 58.94 -14.95 -21.73
CA LEU A 240 59.45 -15.32 -23.05
C LEU A 240 60.13 -14.15 -23.78
N ILE A 241 59.61 -12.95 -23.65
CA ILE A 241 60.24 -11.75 -24.17
C ILE A 241 61.60 -11.53 -23.47
N ASN A 242 61.72 -11.70 -22.17
CA ASN A 242 62.99 -11.55 -21.46
C ASN A 242 64.00 -12.67 -21.85
N THR A 243 63.53 -13.90 -22.13
CA THR A 243 64.38 -15.02 -22.49
C THR A 243 64.89 -14.91 -23.92
N TYR A 244 64.04 -14.56 -24.89
CA TYR A 244 64.33 -14.61 -26.32
C TYR A 244 64.44 -13.20 -26.96
N GLY A 245 64.22 -12.12 -26.18
CA GLY A 245 64.12 -10.75 -26.66
C GLY A 245 65.34 -10.22 -27.39
N TYR A 246 66.52 -10.78 -27.14
CA TYR A 246 67.75 -10.43 -27.84
C TYR A 246 67.73 -10.78 -29.35
N ASN A 247 66.86 -11.70 -29.82
CA ASN A 247 66.69 -12.11 -31.19
C ASN A 247 65.54 -11.34 -31.90
N ILE A 248 64.85 -10.40 -31.22
CA ILE A 248 63.72 -9.69 -31.73
C ILE A 248 64.18 -8.36 -32.36
N GLU A 249 63.84 -8.14 -33.63
CA GLU A 249 64.13 -6.86 -34.29
C GLU A 249 63.31 -5.75 -33.67
N GLN A 250 63.92 -4.56 -33.52
CA GLN A 250 63.24 -3.41 -32.97
C GLN A 250 62.15 -2.94 -33.98
N GLY A 251 60.90 -2.75 -33.48
CA GLY A 251 59.78 -2.39 -34.32
C GLY A 251 58.97 -3.60 -34.82
N ALA A 252 59.31 -4.79 -34.44
CA ALA A 252 58.47 -5.97 -34.74
C ALA A 252 57.09 -5.84 -34.05
N ASP A 253 56.01 -6.27 -34.71
CA ASP A 253 54.66 -6.31 -34.20
C ASP A 253 54.28 -7.57 -33.47
N SER A 254 55.09 -8.62 -33.63
CA SER A 254 54.93 -9.87 -32.93
C SER A 254 56.21 -10.72 -33.06
N PHE A 255 56.39 -11.72 -32.21
CA PHE A 255 57.39 -12.77 -32.39
C PHE A 255 56.86 -14.12 -31.93
N GLU A 256 57.45 -15.17 -32.46
CA GLU A 256 57.13 -16.55 -32.11
C GLU A 256 58.19 -17.14 -31.19
N ALA A 257 57.76 -17.74 -30.08
CA ALA A 257 58.67 -18.39 -29.15
C ALA A 257 58.10 -19.72 -28.67
N LEU A 258 58.97 -20.66 -28.32
CA LEU A 258 58.59 -21.90 -27.67
C LEU A 258 58.17 -21.59 -26.22
N ASN A 259 56.92 -21.86 -25.89
CA ASN A 259 56.44 -21.82 -24.54
C ASN A 259 56.95 -23.05 -23.76
N TYR A 260 57.95 -22.87 -22.96
CA TYR A 260 58.57 -23.98 -22.23
C TYR A 260 57.68 -24.60 -21.11
N TYR A 261 56.52 -24.00 -20.81
CA TYR A 261 55.53 -24.57 -19.92
C TYR A 261 54.60 -25.60 -20.60
N THR A 262 54.23 -25.33 -21.87
CA THR A 262 53.33 -26.20 -22.62
C THR A 262 54.02 -26.95 -23.77
N ASN A 263 55.24 -26.63 -24.06
CA ASN A 263 56.05 -27.13 -25.18
C ASN A 263 55.41 -26.84 -26.58
N GLU A 264 54.69 -25.70 -26.68
CA GLU A 264 54.03 -25.27 -27.91
C GLU A 264 54.60 -23.91 -28.37
N MET A 265 54.64 -23.71 -29.69
CA MET A 265 54.96 -22.41 -30.25
C MET A 265 53.82 -21.44 -30.04
N ILE A 266 54.10 -20.28 -29.46
CA ILE A 266 53.09 -19.21 -29.26
C ILE A 266 53.53 -17.92 -29.91
N LYS A 267 52.56 -17.23 -30.51
CA LYS A 267 52.75 -15.89 -31.06
C LYS A 267 52.44 -14.82 -30.04
N ILE A 268 53.42 -13.97 -29.72
CA ILE A 268 53.33 -12.93 -28.75
C ILE A 268 53.25 -11.59 -29.48
N PRO A 269 52.10 -10.82 -29.29
CA PRO A 269 51.99 -9.50 -29.87
C PRO A 269 52.94 -8.48 -29.22
N LEU A 270 53.53 -7.60 -30.00
CA LEU A 270 54.42 -6.55 -29.51
C LEU A 270 53.87 -5.18 -29.97
N ASP A 271 54.08 -4.18 -29.15
CA ASP A 271 53.90 -2.78 -29.51
C ASP A 271 55.20 -2.26 -30.13
N LYS A 272 55.17 -2.03 -31.46
CA LYS A 272 56.32 -1.59 -32.25
C LYS A 272 56.78 -0.19 -31.93
N THR A 273 55.99 0.60 -31.18
CA THR A 273 56.34 1.98 -30.79
C THR A 273 57.24 2.05 -29.58
N ILE A 274 57.40 0.95 -28.84
CA ILE A 274 58.21 0.84 -27.63
C ILE A 274 59.31 -0.22 -27.77
N SER A 275 60.31 -0.19 -26.91
CA SER A 275 61.37 -1.18 -26.97
C SER A 275 60.87 -2.57 -26.61
N VAL A 276 61.59 -3.63 -27.03
CA VAL A 276 61.33 -5.02 -26.66
C VAL A 276 61.26 -5.20 -25.16
N MET A 277 62.18 -4.57 -24.41
CA MET A 277 62.23 -4.63 -22.94
C MET A 277 61.01 -3.91 -22.31
N ASP A 278 60.57 -2.82 -22.91
CA ASP A 278 59.36 -2.12 -22.38
C ASP A 278 58.08 -2.87 -22.67
N ASN A 279 57.99 -3.67 -23.76
CA ASN A 279 56.92 -4.62 -24.01
C ASN A 279 56.88 -5.68 -22.89
N SER A 280 58.02 -6.26 -22.48
CA SER A 280 58.07 -7.17 -21.35
C SER A 280 57.59 -6.53 -20.05
N LYS A 281 58.05 -5.34 -19.71
CA LYS A 281 57.64 -4.57 -18.53
C LYS A 281 56.10 -4.32 -18.56
N ARG A 282 55.54 -4.00 -19.73
CA ARG A 282 54.09 -3.78 -19.91
C ARG A 282 53.28 -5.06 -19.65
N TYR A 283 53.77 -6.22 -20.09
CA TYR A 283 53.12 -7.49 -19.82
C TYR A 283 53.20 -7.85 -18.33
N PHE A 284 54.32 -7.67 -17.67
CA PHE A 284 54.42 -7.87 -16.23
C PHE A 284 53.58 -6.89 -15.43
N ALA A 285 53.50 -5.63 -15.82
CA ALA A 285 52.60 -4.67 -15.18
C ALA A 285 51.13 -5.10 -15.29
N ARG A 286 50.71 -5.61 -16.46
CA ARG A 286 49.38 -6.15 -16.67
C ARG A 286 49.12 -7.40 -15.84
N TYR A 287 50.05 -8.33 -15.78
CA TYR A 287 49.98 -9.50 -14.91
C TYR A 287 49.82 -9.10 -13.43
N ASN A 288 50.67 -8.21 -12.93
CA ASN A 288 50.63 -7.77 -11.54
C ASN A 288 49.33 -7.04 -11.19
N LYS A 289 48.78 -6.27 -12.13
CA LYS A 289 47.47 -5.64 -11.96
C LYS A 289 46.38 -6.70 -11.84
N LEU A 290 46.30 -7.64 -12.77
CA LEU A 290 45.30 -8.70 -12.78
C LEU A 290 45.45 -9.64 -11.55
N LYS A 291 46.69 -9.95 -11.13
CA LYS A 291 46.96 -10.72 -9.92
C LYS A 291 46.37 -10.06 -8.67
N ARG A 292 46.66 -8.78 -8.45
CA ARG A 292 46.11 -8.01 -7.31
C ARG A 292 44.59 -7.94 -7.37
N THR A 293 44.04 -7.75 -8.58
CA THR A 293 42.57 -7.74 -8.80
C THR A 293 41.97 -9.10 -8.45
N TYR A 294 42.60 -10.19 -8.85
CA TYR A 294 42.16 -11.56 -8.55
C TYR A 294 42.11 -11.81 -7.04
N GLU A 295 43.21 -11.48 -6.32
CA GLU A 295 43.31 -11.67 -4.88
C GLU A 295 42.24 -10.87 -4.13
N ALA A 296 42.04 -9.60 -4.48
CA ALA A 296 41.02 -8.75 -3.88
C ALA A 296 39.60 -9.23 -4.18
N LEU A 297 39.29 -9.58 -5.46
CA LEU A 297 37.96 -10.03 -5.86
C LEU A 297 37.61 -11.40 -5.27
N THR A 298 38.56 -12.29 -5.08
CA THR A 298 38.32 -13.62 -4.49
C THR A 298 37.72 -13.46 -3.09
N GLN A 299 38.28 -12.59 -2.27
CA GLN A 299 37.76 -12.31 -0.92
C GLN A 299 36.41 -11.57 -1.00
N LEU A 300 36.32 -10.48 -1.78
CA LEU A 300 35.11 -9.68 -1.91
C LEU A 300 33.92 -10.47 -2.44
N THR A 301 34.13 -11.43 -3.32
CA THR A 301 33.07 -12.28 -3.86
C THR A 301 32.47 -13.20 -2.79
N VAL A 302 33.32 -13.76 -1.92
CA VAL A 302 32.85 -14.57 -0.79
C VAL A 302 32.03 -13.75 0.19
N GLU A 303 32.50 -12.55 0.54
CA GLU A 303 31.80 -11.65 1.45
C GLU A 303 30.44 -11.21 0.85
N THR A 304 30.43 -10.82 -0.42
CA THR A 304 29.19 -10.39 -1.11
C THR A 304 28.19 -11.55 -1.26
N LYS A 305 28.67 -12.77 -1.49
CA LYS A 305 27.82 -13.97 -1.53
C LYS A 305 27.16 -14.23 -0.17
N SER A 306 27.93 -14.17 0.90
CA SER A 306 27.41 -14.36 2.27
C SER A 306 26.37 -13.28 2.63
N GLU A 307 26.61 -12.01 2.25
CA GLU A 307 25.66 -10.93 2.41
C GLU A 307 24.34 -11.20 1.66
N LEU A 308 24.45 -11.67 0.41
CA LEU A 308 23.27 -12.00 -0.42
C LEU A 308 22.44 -13.15 0.19
N GLU A 309 23.10 -14.22 0.64
CA GLU A 309 22.44 -15.36 1.31
C GLU A 309 21.75 -14.93 2.61
N HIS A 310 22.37 -14.03 3.38
CA HIS A 310 21.76 -13.46 4.58
C HIS A 310 20.50 -12.64 4.25
N LEU A 311 20.58 -11.74 3.27
CA LEU A 311 19.43 -10.94 2.83
C LEU A 311 18.26 -11.80 2.32
N GLN A 312 18.55 -12.87 1.59
CA GLN A 312 17.55 -13.83 1.12
C GLN A 312 16.89 -14.58 2.28
N SER A 313 17.65 -14.93 3.32
CA SER A 313 17.11 -15.51 4.54
C SER A 313 16.16 -14.55 5.26
N VAL A 314 16.54 -13.25 5.38
CA VAL A 314 15.67 -12.22 5.96
C VAL A 314 14.39 -12.05 5.15
N GLN A 315 14.48 -12.07 3.80
CA GLN A 315 13.30 -12.00 2.95
C GLN A 315 12.33 -13.16 3.21
N THR A 316 12.85 -14.38 3.31
CA THR A 316 12.04 -15.57 3.62
C THR A 316 11.28 -15.41 4.95
N PHE A 317 11.94 -14.86 5.97
CA PHE A 317 11.29 -14.56 7.26
C PHE A 317 10.19 -13.51 7.17
N LEU A 318 10.36 -12.50 6.31
CA LEU A 318 9.35 -11.46 6.11
C LEU A 318 8.14 -11.93 5.28
N ASP A 319 8.28 -13.04 4.55
CA ASP A 319 7.25 -13.63 3.71
C ASP A 319 6.42 -14.73 4.41
N MET A 320 6.91 -15.19 5.57
CA MET A 320 6.16 -16.04 6.51
C MET A 320 5.14 -15.23 7.32
#